data_576431c0b2791250c8a6ae12aa3cea09
#
_entry.id   576431c0b2791250c8a6ae12aa3cea09
#
_cell.length_a   1.000
_cell.length_b   1.000
_cell.length_c   1.000
_cell.angle_alpha   90.00
_cell.angle_beta   90.00
_cell.angle_gamma   90.00
#
_symmetry.space_group_name_H-M   'P 1'
#
loop_
_entity.id
_entity.type
_entity.pdbx_description
1 polymer ?
#
loop_
_entity_poly.entity_id
_entity_poly.type
_entity_poly.pdbx_seq_one_letter_code
_entity_poly.pdbx_strand_id
1 'polypeptide(L)'
;MKYPISIFLFISMFFVCSCAGLGGFPLYSGSYGSQAASRLTPVESPATGLYGYVNDLGMWVIQPKFRSAQRFRNNGLARVQIGVRYGAINMAGKVVINPVFEHSYDVDNAITSMEKGRLRGIDLWETRDSKSGLYGYLDYYGNWFIKPQYYNARGFNDEGFAVVEVGRNRWGAIDRNNRIVIQPNFKASYEAENALRRLLGF
;
A
#
# COMPACT_ATOMS: atom_id res chain seq x y z
N MET A 1 26.46 42.71 -23.66
CA MET A 1 26.39 43.01 -22.22
C MET A 1 26.58 41.72 -21.47
N LYS A 2 27.70 41.63 -20.73
CA LYS A 2 28.14 40.41 -20.01
C LYS A 2 27.67 40.51 -18.59
N TYR A 3 26.99 39.49 -18.09
CA TYR A 3 26.69 39.33 -16.65
C TYR A 3 27.68 38.40 -15.99
N PRO A 4 28.23 38.72 -14.81
CA PRO A 4 29.24 37.88 -14.15
C PRO A 4 28.56 36.80 -13.31
N ILE A 5 29.18 35.62 -13.35
CA ILE A 5 28.88 34.46 -12.55
C ILE A 5 29.40 34.70 -11.13
N SER A 6 28.50 34.72 -10.13
CA SER A 6 28.89 34.73 -8.71
C SER A 6 29.12 33.31 -8.21
N ILE A 7 30.37 33.01 -7.93
CA ILE A 7 30.82 31.78 -7.27
C ILE A 7 30.63 31.96 -5.77
N PHE A 8 29.67 31.22 -5.13
CA PHE A 8 29.61 31.10 -3.67
C PHE A 8 30.61 30.06 -3.19
N LEU A 9 31.66 30.53 -2.54
CA LEU A 9 32.64 29.69 -1.84
C LEU A 9 32.06 29.30 -0.48
N PHE A 10 31.80 27.99 -0.27
CA PHE A 10 31.51 27.43 1.05
C PHE A 10 32.82 27.25 1.81
N ILE A 11 33.06 28.10 2.79
CA ILE A 11 34.17 27.95 3.76
C ILE A 11 33.70 26.95 4.81
N SER A 12 34.22 25.73 4.83
CA SER A 12 34.08 24.78 5.91
C SER A 12 35.03 25.17 7.05
N MET A 13 34.49 25.62 8.14
CA MET A 13 35.23 25.98 9.36
C MET A 13 35.39 24.71 10.22
N PHE A 14 36.58 24.07 10.11
CA PHE A 14 37.01 23.04 11.04
C PHE A 14 37.38 23.70 12.39
N PHE A 15 36.58 23.48 13.42
CA PHE A 15 37.00 23.76 14.80
C PHE A 15 37.78 22.55 15.34
N VAL A 16 39.11 22.70 15.36
CA VAL A 16 39.97 21.81 16.14
C VAL A 16 40.03 22.37 17.56
N CYS A 17 39.33 21.72 18.50
CA CYS A 17 39.49 21.99 19.91
C CYS A 17 40.51 21.01 20.48
N SER A 18 41.73 21.48 20.70
CA SER A 18 42.76 20.80 21.46
C SER A 18 42.56 21.16 22.94
N CYS A 19 42.20 20.22 23.78
CA CYS A 19 42.35 20.33 25.24
C CYS A 19 42.85 18.99 25.76
N ALA A 20 44.12 18.97 26.15
CA ALA A 20 44.69 17.96 27.03
C ALA A 20 44.21 18.20 28.46
N GLY A 21 43.75 17.17 29.14
CA GLY A 21 43.36 17.22 30.56
C GLY A 21 42.94 15.86 31.09
N LEU A 22 43.76 15.30 31.90
CA LEU A 22 43.63 14.04 32.66
C LEU A 22 42.29 13.94 33.44
N GLY A 23 41.59 12.86 33.28
CA GLY A 23 40.44 12.50 34.10
C GLY A 23 39.76 11.24 33.58
N GLY A 24 39.97 10.10 34.25
CA GLY A 24 39.37 8.82 33.87
C GLY A 24 37.86 8.90 33.82
N PHE A 25 37.33 8.66 32.64
CA PHE A 25 35.88 8.44 32.45
C PHE A 25 35.56 6.99 32.84
N PRO A 26 34.55 6.74 33.66
CA PRO A 26 34.07 5.39 33.88
C PRO A 26 33.55 4.84 32.56
N LEU A 27 34.05 3.67 32.17
CA LEU A 27 33.49 2.87 31.07
C LEU A 27 32.05 2.53 31.45
N TYR A 28 31.13 3.33 30.94
CA TYR A 28 29.73 3.02 30.99
C TYR A 28 29.51 1.89 29.96
N SER A 29 29.53 0.66 30.44
CA SER A 29 29.02 -0.48 29.70
C SER A 29 27.47 -0.36 29.65
N GLY A 30 26.99 0.62 28.90
CA GLY A 30 25.59 0.72 28.55
C GLY A 30 25.29 -0.45 27.63
N SER A 31 24.60 -1.47 28.13
CA SER A 31 23.86 -2.40 27.30
C SER A 31 23.10 -1.59 26.28
N TYR A 32 23.36 -1.83 25.00
CA TYR A 32 22.49 -1.36 23.92
C TYR A 32 21.14 -2.02 24.14
N GLY A 33 20.33 -1.40 25.00
CA GLY A 33 18.92 -1.67 25.05
C GLY A 33 18.39 -1.51 23.63
N SER A 34 17.70 -2.53 23.15
CA SER A 34 16.93 -2.49 21.92
C SER A 34 16.29 -1.11 21.80
N GLN A 35 16.71 -0.31 20.80
CA GLN A 35 16.01 0.94 20.52
C GLN A 35 14.58 0.52 20.21
N ALA A 36 13.68 0.79 21.14
CA ALA A 36 12.27 0.70 20.91
C ALA A 36 12.00 1.54 19.66
N ALA A 37 11.56 0.89 18.59
CA ALA A 37 11.32 1.56 17.33
C ALA A 37 10.45 2.79 17.63
N SER A 38 10.99 4.00 17.38
CA SER A 38 10.36 5.25 17.73
C SER A 38 8.94 5.27 17.17
N ARG A 39 7.95 5.42 18.04
CA ARG A 39 6.54 5.32 17.68
C ARG A 39 6.19 6.52 16.82
N LEU A 40 5.88 6.28 15.54
CA LEU A 40 5.42 7.34 14.65
C LEU A 40 3.92 7.57 14.82
N THR A 41 3.54 8.81 15.10
CA THR A 41 2.15 9.23 15.29
C THR A 41 1.69 10.06 14.09
N PRO A 42 0.53 9.73 13.48
CA PRO A 42 -0.03 10.58 12.43
C PRO A 42 -0.55 11.89 13.02
N VAL A 43 -0.13 13.02 12.43
CA VAL A 43 -0.53 14.37 12.84
C VAL A 43 -0.94 15.16 11.62
N GLU A 44 -2.04 15.91 11.74
CA GLU A 44 -2.46 16.85 10.73
C GLU A 44 -1.65 18.15 10.86
N SER A 45 -1.13 18.64 9.74
CA SER A 45 -0.43 19.94 9.68
C SER A 45 -1.45 21.08 9.62
N PRO A 46 -1.45 22.00 10.58
CA PRO A 46 -2.35 23.16 10.54
C PRO A 46 -2.15 24.04 9.30
N ALA A 47 -0.95 24.03 8.73
CA ALA A 47 -0.61 24.86 7.57
C ALA A 47 -1.19 24.31 6.25
N THR A 48 -1.37 22.99 6.13
CA THR A 48 -1.75 22.36 4.86
C THR A 48 -3.03 21.53 4.95
N GLY A 49 -3.51 21.19 6.16
CA GLY A 49 -4.61 20.25 6.37
C GLY A 49 -4.27 18.81 5.97
N LEU A 50 -2.98 18.52 5.70
CA LEU A 50 -2.52 17.19 5.32
C LEU A 50 -1.85 16.50 6.51
N TYR A 51 -1.93 15.19 6.51
CA TYR A 51 -1.31 14.33 7.52
C TYR A 51 0.13 13.95 7.15
N GLY A 52 1.00 13.97 8.14
CA GLY A 52 2.34 13.39 8.13
C GLY A 52 2.53 12.54 9.38
N TYR A 53 3.76 12.19 9.68
CA TYR A 53 4.07 11.42 10.90
C TYR A 53 5.21 12.08 11.66
N VAL A 54 5.01 12.23 12.97
CA VAL A 54 6.01 12.74 13.90
C VAL A 54 6.52 11.63 14.82
N ASN A 55 7.75 11.78 15.29
CA ASN A 55 8.32 10.95 16.36
C ASN A 55 7.84 11.41 17.75
N ASP A 56 8.31 10.74 18.80
CA ASP A 56 7.96 11.03 20.19
C ASP A 56 8.40 12.44 20.66
N LEU A 57 9.33 13.09 19.93
CA LEU A 57 9.76 14.46 20.16
C LEU A 57 8.93 15.50 19.38
N GLY A 58 7.89 15.07 18.67
CA GLY A 58 7.05 15.94 17.83
C GLY A 58 7.70 16.38 16.52
N MET A 59 8.84 15.83 16.14
CA MET A 59 9.53 16.17 14.89
C MET A 59 8.96 15.35 13.72
N TRP A 60 8.78 16.00 12.58
CA TRP A 60 8.35 15.35 11.35
C TRP A 60 9.37 14.34 10.84
N VAL A 61 9.00 13.06 10.80
CA VAL A 61 9.75 11.99 10.16
C VAL A 61 9.24 11.79 8.72
N ILE A 62 7.92 11.84 8.55
CA ILE A 62 7.29 11.84 7.24
C ILE A 62 6.51 13.14 7.11
N GLN A 63 6.94 13.98 6.16
CA GLN A 63 6.33 15.30 5.94
C GLN A 63 4.84 15.18 5.59
N PRO A 64 4.00 16.17 5.96
CA PRO A 64 2.58 16.19 5.64
C PRO A 64 2.32 16.15 4.14
N LYS A 65 1.68 15.07 3.68
CA LYS A 65 1.37 14.85 2.25
C LYS A 65 0.15 13.96 2.01
N PHE A 66 -0.46 13.40 3.08
CA PHE A 66 -1.59 12.49 2.98
C PHE A 66 -2.89 13.20 3.34
N ARG A 67 -3.98 12.93 2.64
CA ARG A 67 -5.31 13.43 3.00
C ARG A 67 -5.85 12.79 4.29
N SER A 68 -5.46 11.55 4.54
CA SER A 68 -5.77 10.81 5.77
C SER A 68 -4.62 9.85 6.06
N ALA A 69 -4.33 9.63 7.34
CA ALA A 69 -3.28 8.71 7.78
C ALA A 69 -3.69 7.99 9.06
N GLN A 70 -3.45 6.69 9.10
CA GLN A 70 -3.69 5.86 10.28
C GLN A 70 -2.38 5.56 11.01
N ARG A 71 -2.49 5.11 12.26
CA ARG A 71 -1.32 4.63 13.02
C ARG A 71 -0.69 3.42 12.34
N PHE A 72 0.62 3.30 12.47
CA PHE A 72 1.33 2.09 12.05
C PHE A 72 0.85 0.89 12.86
N ARG A 73 0.57 -0.21 12.16
CA ARG A 73 0.27 -1.51 12.75
C ARG A 73 1.57 -2.21 13.19
N ASN A 74 1.44 -3.35 13.87
CA ASN A 74 2.58 -4.13 14.36
C ASN A 74 3.51 -4.63 13.24
N ASN A 75 3.00 -4.78 12.02
CA ASN A 75 3.78 -5.14 10.84
C ASN A 75 4.53 -3.94 10.19
N GLY A 76 4.47 -2.76 10.82
CA GLY A 76 5.12 -1.55 10.31
C GLY A 76 4.45 -0.90 9.11
N LEU A 77 3.21 -1.26 8.81
CA LEU A 77 2.42 -0.64 7.74
C LEU A 77 1.33 0.28 8.29
N ALA A 78 1.10 1.40 7.61
CA ALA A 78 0.01 2.33 7.90
C ALA A 78 -0.79 2.62 6.63
N ARG A 79 -2.12 2.54 6.75
CA ARG A 79 -3.00 3.00 5.68
C ARG A 79 -2.94 4.52 5.57
N VAL A 80 -2.87 5.01 4.34
CA VAL A 80 -2.88 6.43 4.00
C VAL A 80 -3.80 6.69 2.81
N GLN A 81 -4.31 7.92 2.73
CA GLN A 81 -5.02 8.39 1.55
C GLN A 81 -4.14 9.38 0.77
N ILE A 82 -3.91 9.08 -0.51
CA ILE A 82 -3.15 9.92 -1.44
C ILE A 82 -4.11 10.37 -2.54
N GLY A 83 -4.37 11.67 -2.63
CA GLY A 83 -5.44 12.17 -3.48
C GLY A 83 -6.80 11.63 -3.03
N VAL A 84 -7.50 10.91 -3.90
CA VAL A 84 -8.82 10.30 -3.62
C VAL A 84 -8.75 8.80 -3.33
N ARG A 85 -7.56 8.20 -3.37
CA ARG A 85 -7.36 6.75 -3.26
C ARG A 85 -6.63 6.36 -1.99
N TYR A 86 -6.86 5.13 -1.55
CA TYR A 86 -6.23 4.56 -0.37
C TYR A 86 -5.11 3.59 -0.75
N GLY A 87 -4.04 3.60 0.03
CA GLY A 87 -2.89 2.71 -0.08
C GLY A 87 -2.23 2.55 1.29
N ALA A 88 -1.05 1.95 1.33
CA ALA A 88 -0.29 1.82 2.57
C ALA A 88 1.19 2.16 2.38
N ILE A 89 1.79 2.67 3.46
CA ILE A 89 3.21 3.01 3.53
C ILE A 89 3.89 2.23 4.66
N ASN A 90 5.21 2.10 4.56
CA ASN A 90 6.05 1.65 5.67
C ASN A 90 6.53 2.84 6.54
N MET A 91 7.23 2.55 7.64
CA MET A 91 7.73 3.55 8.59
C MET A 91 8.75 4.55 7.98
N ALA A 92 9.36 4.22 6.84
CA ALA A 92 10.20 5.14 6.07
C ALA A 92 9.39 6.06 5.13
N GLY A 93 8.04 5.96 5.13
CA GLY A 93 7.17 6.73 4.24
C GLY A 93 7.14 6.27 2.79
N LYS A 94 7.74 5.08 2.51
CA LYS A 94 7.70 4.45 1.19
C LYS A 94 6.36 3.73 1.00
N VAL A 95 5.74 3.94 -0.17
CA VAL A 95 4.52 3.22 -0.56
C VAL A 95 4.82 1.73 -0.71
N VAL A 96 4.05 0.89 -0.01
CA VAL A 96 4.10 -0.58 -0.05
C VAL A 96 2.88 -1.12 -0.78
N ILE A 97 1.70 -0.56 -0.51
CA ILE A 97 0.46 -0.84 -1.24
C ILE A 97 0.11 0.41 -2.04
N ASN A 98 0.04 0.31 -3.36
CA ASN A 98 -0.25 1.45 -4.21
C ASN A 98 -1.62 2.06 -3.91
N PRO A 99 -1.78 3.41 -4.00
CA PRO A 99 -3.04 4.09 -3.70
C PRO A 99 -4.01 3.97 -4.89
N VAL A 100 -4.57 2.78 -5.08
CA VAL A 100 -5.51 2.44 -6.16
C VAL A 100 -6.90 2.11 -5.65
N PHE A 101 -7.04 1.82 -4.36
CA PHE A 101 -8.30 1.42 -3.74
C PHE A 101 -9.23 2.60 -3.51
N GLU A 102 -10.52 2.41 -3.82
CA GLU A 102 -11.57 3.42 -3.57
C GLU A 102 -12.00 3.46 -2.11
N HIS A 103 -11.97 2.30 -1.46
CA HIS A 103 -12.41 2.17 -0.07
C HIS A 103 -11.25 1.83 0.87
N SER A 104 -11.29 2.42 2.05
CA SER A 104 -10.26 2.22 3.08
C SER A 104 -10.18 0.79 3.59
N TYR A 105 -11.32 0.07 3.65
CA TYR A 105 -11.40 -1.29 4.15
C TYR A 105 -10.66 -2.29 3.24
N ASP A 106 -10.57 -2.04 1.93
CA ASP A 106 -9.84 -2.92 1.01
C ASP A 106 -8.35 -2.93 1.34
N VAL A 107 -7.79 -1.75 1.64
CA VAL A 107 -6.39 -1.63 2.09
C VAL A 107 -6.20 -2.30 3.45
N ASP A 108 -7.16 -2.14 4.37
CA ASP A 108 -7.09 -2.77 5.69
C ASP A 108 -7.12 -4.30 5.59
N ASN A 109 -7.94 -4.84 4.67
CA ASN A 109 -7.96 -6.27 4.36
C ASN A 109 -6.63 -6.74 3.76
N ALA A 110 -6.06 -5.99 2.81
CA ALA A 110 -4.76 -6.28 2.22
C ALA A 110 -3.65 -6.30 3.29
N ILE A 111 -3.57 -5.29 4.16
CA ILE A 111 -2.59 -5.25 5.27
C ILE A 111 -2.80 -6.44 6.21
N THR A 112 -4.05 -6.77 6.55
CA THR A 112 -4.37 -7.89 7.45
C THR A 112 -4.00 -9.25 6.85
N SER A 113 -4.20 -9.42 5.55
CA SER A 113 -3.77 -10.64 4.83
C SER A 113 -2.25 -10.79 4.86
N MET A 114 -1.51 -9.68 4.72
CA MET A 114 -0.06 -9.65 4.87
C MET A 114 0.39 -10.05 6.31
N GLU A 115 -0.29 -9.53 7.34
CA GLU A 115 0.01 -9.85 8.75
C GLU A 115 -0.17 -11.33 9.08
N LYS A 116 -1.20 -11.94 8.53
CA LYS A 116 -1.55 -13.35 8.82
C LYS A 116 -0.73 -14.35 8.02
N GLY A 117 0.22 -13.90 7.17
CA GLY A 117 0.96 -14.76 6.28
C GLY A 117 0.05 -15.59 5.35
N ARG A 118 -1.22 -15.18 5.20
CA ARG A 118 -2.23 -15.84 4.35
C ARG A 118 -1.99 -15.60 2.86
N LEU A 119 -0.83 -15.06 2.51
CA LEU A 119 -0.36 -14.94 1.13
C LEU A 119 -0.03 -16.34 0.52
N ARG A 120 -0.88 -17.32 0.79
CA ARG A 120 -0.90 -18.56 0.02
C ARG A 120 -1.57 -18.27 -1.32
N GLY A 121 -0.76 -17.83 -2.26
CA GLY A 121 -1.19 -17.58 -3.65
C GLY A 121 -2.16 -16.41 -3.72
N ILE A 122 -1.69 -15.35 -4.21
CA ILE A 122 -2.32 -14.20 -4.82
C ILE A 122 -3.79 -14.01 -4.41
N ASP A 123 -4.02 -13.37 -3.24
CA ASP A 123 -5.31 -12.76 -2.98
C ASP A 123 -5.48 -11.64 -4.00
N LEU A 124 -6.42 -11.84 -4.91
CA LEU A 124 -6.74 -10.91 -5.99
C LEU A 124 -8.04 -10.18 -5.62
N TRP A 125 -8.02 -8.85 -5.71
CA TRP A 125 -9.20 -8.02 -5.45
C TRP A 125 -9.77 -7.50 -6.77
N GLU A 126 -11.04 -7.77 -7.01
CA GLU A 126 -11.75 -7.14 -8.10
C GLU A 126 -11.81 -5.63 -7.87
N THR A 127 -11.40 -4.89 -8.86
CA THR A 127 -11.38 -3.42 -8.80
C THR A 127 -11.81 -2.85 -10.13
N ARG A 128 -12.68 -1.83 -10.06
CA ARG A 128 -13.09 -1.08 -11.25
C ARG A 128 -12.07 0.00 -11.56
N ASP A 129 -11.54 0.00 -12.78
CA ASP A 129 -10.69 1.08 -13.26
C ASP A 129 -11.51 2.33 -13.57
N SER A 130 -11.13 3.46 -12.99
CA SER A 130 -11.86 4.73 -13.14
C SER A 130 -11.77 5.33 -14.54
N LYS A 131 -10.77 4.94 -15.34
CA LYS A 131 -10.58 5.45 -16.70
C LYS A 131 -11.42 4.68 -17.72
N SER A 132 -11.33 3.35 -17.68
CA SER A 132 -12.05 2.49 -18.64
C SER A 132 -13.46 2.13 -18.15
N GLY A 133 -13.73 2.23 -16.85
CA GLY A 133 -14.95 1.76 -16.21
C GLY A 133 -15.06 0.24 -16.15
N LEU A 134 -14.05 -0.50 -16.59
CA LEU A 134 -14.00 -1.96 -16.58
C LEU A 134 -13.38 -2.50 -15.31
N TYR A 135 -13.71 -3.75 -14.98
CA TYR A 135 -13.16 -4.47 -13.85
C TYR A 135 -11.92 -5.29 -14.25
N GLY A 136 -10.94 -5.32 -13.38
CA GLY A 136 -9.76 -6.18 -13.38
C GLY A 136 -9.48 -6.68 -11.98
N TYR A 137 -8.33 -7.27 -11.77
CA TYR A 137 -7.92 -7.78 -10.45
C TYR A 137 -6.55 -7.24 -10.09
N LEU A 138 -6.46 -6.69 -8.89
CA LEU A 138 -5.22 -6.21 -8.30
C LEU A 138 -4.59 -7.29 -7.42
N ASP A 139 -3.27 -7.33 -7.40
CA ASP A 139 -2.52 -8.02 -6.37
C ASP A 139 -2.54 -7.21 -5.04
N TYR A 140 -2.02 -7.79 -3.97
CA TYR A 140 -1.98 -7.14 -2.65
C TYR A 140 -1.07 -5.89 -2.61
N TYR A 141 -0.19 -5.69 -3.60
CA TYR A 141 0.60 -4.46 -3.73
C TYR A 141 -0.18 -3.36 -4.47
N GLY A 142 -1.36 -3.68 -5.00
CA GLY A 142 -2.18 -2.78 -5.81
C GLY A 142 -1.68 -2.65 -7.24
N ASN A 143 -0.98 -3.64 -7.77
CA ASN A 143 -0.67 -3.73 -9.18
C ASN A 143 -1.74 -4.56 -9.90
N TRP A 144 -2.03 -4.21 -11.15
CA TRP A 144 -2.93 -5.01 -11.97
C TRP A 144 -2.31 -6.39 -12.27
N PHE A 145 -2.84 -7.42 -11.64
CA PHE A 145 -2.53 -8.81 -11.96
C PHE A 145 -3.29 -9.26 -13.22
N ILE A 146 -4.61 -8.97 -13.25
CA ILE A 146 -5.44 -9.05 -14.45
C ILE A 146 -5.90 -7.63 -14.79
N LYS A 147 -5.46 -7.11 -15.95
CA LYS A 147 -5.82 -5.75 -16.38
C LYS A 147 -7.33 -5.60 -16.56
N PRO A 148 -7.87 -4.37 -16.37
CA PRO A 148 -9.29 -4.10 -16.55
C PRO A 148 -9.78 -4.47 -17.94
N GLN A 149 -10.72 -5.41 -18.01
CA GLN A 149 -11.25 -5.94 -19.27
C GLN A 149 -12.68 -6.49 -19.15
N TYR A 150 -13.23 -6.59 -17.92
CA TYR A 150 -14.54 -7.15 -17.68
C TYR A 150 -15.57 -6.07 -17.40
N TYR A 151 -16.81 -6.24 -17.90
CA TYR A 151 -17.92 -5.33 -17.60
C TYR A 151 -18.33 -5.39 -16.13
N ASN A 152 -18.20 -6.59 -15.52
CA ASN A 152 -18.38 -6.81 -14.10
C ASN A 152 -17.52 -8.01 -13.65
N ALA A 153 -17.19 -8.07 -12.37
CA ALA A 153 -16.38 -9.14 -11.80
C ALA A 153 -16.78 -9.42 -10.36
N ARG A 154 -16.63 -10.68 -9.94
CA ARG A 154 -16.71 -11.13 -8.55
C ARG A 154 -15.33 -11.49 -8.03
N GLY A 155 -15.15 -11.47 -6.72
CA GLY A 155 -13.94 -11.94 -6.08
C GLY A 155 -13.59 -13.38 -6.42
N PHE A 156 -12.32 -13.73 -6.37
CA PHE A 156 -11.88 -15.10 -6.48
C PHE A 156 -12.33 -15.89 -5.25
N ASN A 157 -12.90 -17.07 -5.48
CA ASN A 157 -13.23 -18.00 -4.41
C ASN A 157 -11.98 -18.75 -3.89
N ASP A 158 -12.15 -19.56 -2.83
CA ASP A 158 -11.04 -20.30 -2.21
C ASP A 158 -10.41 -21.32 -3.17
N GLU A 159 -11.18 -21.84 -4.13
CA GLU A 159 -10.71 -22.75 -5.18
C GLU A 159 -9.96 -22.04 -6.32
N GLY A 160 -9.94 -20.70 -6.33
CA GLY A 160 -9.18 -19.89 -7.28
C GLY A 160 -9.91 -19.58 -8.57
N PHE A 161 -11.23 -19.46 -8.52
CA PHE A 161 -12.07 -19.10 -9.67
C PHE A 161 -12.88 -17.84 -9.37
N ALA A 162 -13.13 -17.05 -10.42
CA ALA A 162 -13.93 -15.84 -10.33
C ALA A 162 -14.97 -15.79 -11.45
N VAL A 163 -16.19 -15.35 -11.10
CA VAL A 163 -17.26 -15.13 -12.08
C VAL A 163 -17.12 -13.72 -12.65
N VAL A 164 -17.14 -13.61 -13.99
CA VAL A 164 -16.90 -12.36 -14.72
C VAL A 164 -17.91 -12.16 -15.84
N GLU A 165 -18.19 -10.89 -16.14
CA GLU A 165 -19.00 -10.47 -17.28
C GLU A 165 -18.09 -9.97 -18.40
N VAL A 166 -17.93 -10.74 -19.48
CA VAL A 166 -17.04 -10.39 -20.61
C VAL A 166 -17.71 -9.52 -21.66
N GLY A 167 -19.01 -9.34 -21.58
CA GLY A 167 -19.85 -8.49 -22.44
C GLY A 167 -21.22 -8.40 -21.81
N ARG A 168 -22.05 -7.42 -22.24
CA ARG A 168 -23.37 -7.23 -21.62
C ARG A 168 -24.18 -8.54 -21.55
N ASN A 169 -24.57 -8.93 -20.33
CA ASN A 169 -25.31 -10.16 -20.04
C ASN A 169 -24.60 -11.42 -20.56
N ARG A 170 -23.26 -11.44 -20.53
CA ARG A 170 -22.44 -12.59 -20.91
C ARG A 170 -21.50 -12.97 -19.77
N TRP A 171 -22.04 -13.73 -18.84
CA TRP A 171 -21.35 -14.17 -17.65
C TRP A 171 -20.71 -15.54 -17.85
N GLY A 172 -19.50 -15.70 -17.35
CA GLY A 172 -18.72 -16.93 -17.32
C GLY A 172 -17.83 -16.97 -16.09
N ALA A 173 -16.84 -17.85 -16.07
CA ALA A 173 -15.85 -17.90 -14.99
C ALA A 173 -14.44 -18.07 -15.54
N ILE A 174 -13.48 -17.54 -14.79
CA ILE A 174 -12.04 -17.60 -15.09
C ILE A 174 -11.27 -18.23 -13.92
N ASP A 175 -10.10 -18.80 -14.24
CA ASP A 175 -9.07 -19.16 -13.26
C ASP A 175 -8.15 -17.95 -12.95
N ARG A 176 -7.22 -18.13 -11.98
CA ARG A 176 -6.23 -17.10 -11.61
C ARG A 176 -5.26 -16.73 -12.75
N ASN A 177 -5.11 -17.57 -13.75
CA ASN A 177 -4.31 -17.30 -14.95
C ASN A 177 -5.11 -16.57 -16.04
N ASN A 178 -6.31 -16.09 -15.69
CA ASN A 178 -7.22 -15.43 -16.63
C ASN A 178 -7.72 -16.32 -17.78
N ARG A 179 -7.75 -17.64 -17.58
CA ARG A 179 -8.27 -18.60 -18.56
C ARG A 179 -9.76 -18.82 -18.29
N ILE A 180 -10.55 -18.83 -19.34
CA ILE A 180 -11.99 -19.10 -19.24
C ILE A 180 -12.17 -20.59 -18.90
N VAL A 181 -12.81 -20.86 -17.75
CA VAL A 181 -13.19 -22.21 -17.30
C VAL A 181 -14.69 -22.49 -17.46
N ILE A 182 -15.51 -21.45 -17.43
CA ILE A 182 -16.93 -21.48 -17.78
C ILE A 182 -17.16 -20.49 -18.90
N GLN A 183 -17.65 -20.98 -20.04
CA GLN A 183 -17.90 -20.12 -21.20
C GLN A 183 -18.94 -19.03 -20.86
N PRO A 184 -18.74 -17.78 -21.34
CA PRO A 184 -19.59 -16.64 -20.98
C PRO A 184 -20.91 -16.65 -21.76
N ASN A 185 -21.75 -17.66 -21.53
CA ASN A 185 -23.02 -17.90 -22.19
C ASN A 185 -24.22 -17.61 -21.30
N PHE A 186 -23.98 -17.25 -20.03
CA PHE A 186 -25.03 -17.01 -19.05
C PHE A 186 -25.47 -15.54 -19.01
N LYS A 187 -26.76 -15.33 -18.79
CA LYS A 187 -27.33 -13.97 -18.75
C LYS A 187 -27.14 -13.29 -17.38
N ALA A 188 -26.96 -14.08 -16.32
CA ALA A 188 -26.79 -13.58 -14.97
C ALA A 188 -25.60 -14.26 -14.26
N SER A 189 -25.00 -13.56 -13.30
CA SER A 189 -23.83 -14.05 -12.54
C SER A 189 -24.12 -15.34 -11.78
N TYR A 190 -25.31 -15.45 -11.15
CA TYR A 190 -25.69 -16.63 -10.37
C TYR A 190 -25.77 -17.91 -11.24
N GLU A 191 -26.13 -17.79 -12.52
CA GLU A 191 -26.18 -18.94 -13.44
C GLU A 191 -24.76 -19.46 -13.73
N ALA A 192 -23.80 -18.54 -13.96
CA ALA A 192 -22.39 -18.88 -14.12
C ALA A 192 -21.80 -19.45 -12.81
N GLU A 193 -22.17 -18.90 -11.65
CA GLU A 193 -21.80 -19.45 -10.34
C GLU A 193 -22.30 -20.89 -10.15
N ASN A 194 -23.58 -21.15 -10.47
CA ASN A 194 -24.15 -22.50 -10.39
C ASN A 194 -23.48 -23.48 -11.36
N ALA A 195 -23.10 -23.01 -12.55
CA ALA A 195 -22.33 -23.83 -13.51
C ALA A 195 -20.93 -24.13 -12.96
N LEU A 196 -20.27 -23.14 -12.35
CA LEU A 196 -18.97 -23.31 -11.71
C LEU A 196 -19.03 -24.31 -10.55
N ARG A 197 -20.03 -24.19 -9.66
CA ARG A 197 -20.24 -25.14 -8.55
C ARG A 197 -20.40 -26.57 -9.05
N ARG A 198 -21.20 -26.79 -10.09
CA ARG A 198 -21.36 -28.12 -10.72
C ARG A 198 -20.05 -28.64 -11.29
N LEU A 199 -19.24 -27.78 -11.89
CA LEU A 199 -17.90 -28.16 -12.41
C LEU A 199 -16.97 -28.61 -11.27
N LEU A 200 -17.08 -27.96 -10.08
CA LEU A 200 -16.25 -28.22 -8.90
C LEU A 200 -16.80 -29.38 -8.03
N GLY A 201 -17.97 -29.93 -8.33
CA GLY A 201 -18.57 -31.06 -7.62
C GLY A 201 -19.36 -30.68 -6.34
N PHE A 202 -19.87 -29.45 -6.29
CA PHE A 202 -20.71 -28.94 -5.18
C PHE A 202 -22.17 -28.80 -5.59
#